data_5a92a278487603c51ece1cfe65dfcd01
#
_entry.id   5a92a278487603c51ece1cfe65dfcd01
#
_cell.length_a   1.000
_cell.length_b   1.000
_cell.length_c   1.000
_cell.angle_alpha   90.00
_cell.angle_beta   90.00
_cell.angle_gamma   90.00
#
_symmetry.space_group_name_H-M   'P 1'
#
loop_
_entity.id
_entity.type
_entity.pdbx_description
1 polymer ?
#
loop_
_entity_poly.entity_id
_entity_poly.type
_entity_poly.pdbx_seq_one_letter_code
_entity_poly.pdbx_strand_id
1 'polypeptide(L)'
;MAKSKKNTPALGADYSNKMRSRYSEKVKPSGKIYTKSDRRENRVTGDMKEDSKENKVKEARYQGGCLCGAVKFEIYGQLRQIINCHCGQCRRTHGHYAAYSSVEKTKFQFISDTGLKWFRSSDKARRGFCQECGASLFYERIGEKNISIAAGMLDSTA
;
A
#
# COMPACT_ATOMS: atom_id res chain seq x y z
N MET A 1 -19.13 -42.11 35.04
CA MET A 1 -18.21 -41.87 33.93
C MET A 1 -18.09 -40.35 33.68
N ALA A 2 -17.05 -39.73 34.16
CA ALA A 2 -16.83 -38.27 34.04
C ALA A 2 -16.04 -37.97 32.76
N LYS A 3 -16.59 -37.12 31.87
CA LYS A 3 -15.92 -36.66 30.65
C LYS A 3 -14.95 -35.54 30.98
N SER A 4 -13.67 -35.78 30.82
CA SER A 4 -12.59 -34.80 30.91
C SER A 4 -12.77 -33.69 29.87
N LYS A 5 -12.91 -32.43 30.31
CA LYS A 5 -12.84 -31.25 29.44
C LYS A 5 -11.36 -30.95 29.14
N LYS A 6 -10.93 -31.10 27.90
CA LYS A 6 -9.62 -30.67 27.46
C LYS A 6 -9.61 -29.15 27.38
N ASN A 7 -8.80 -28.49 28.21
CA ASN A 7 -8.50 -27.07 28.13
C ASN A 7 -7.65 -26.80 26.88
N THR A 8 -8.20 -26.07 25.95
CA THR A 8 -7.46 -25.52 24.80
C THR A 8 -6.83 -24.21 25.25
N PRO A 9 -5.52 -24.01 25.12
CA PRO A 9 -4.90 -22.74 25.50
C PRO A 9 -5.33 -21.62 24.54
N ALA A 10 -5.62 -20.45 25.09
CA ALA A 10 -5.99 -19.25 24.36
C ALA A 10 -4.80 -18.74 23.53
N LEU A 11 -4.88 -18.88 22.21
CA LEU A 11 -3.86 -18.50 21.20
C LEU A 11 -3.75 -16.98 20.94
N GLY A 12 -4.34 -16.13 21.79
CA GLY A 12 -4.51 -14.70 21.45
C GLY A 12 -3.38 -13.75 21.90
N ALA A 13 -2.75 -14.01 23.04
CA ALA A 13 -1.87 -13.00 23.67
C ALA A 13 -0.41 -13.04 23.17
N ASP A 14 0.09 -14.22 22.83
CA ASP A 14 1.50 -14.42 22.45
C ASP A 14 1.78 -13.99 21.01
N TYR A 15 0.79 -14.13 20.12
CA TYR A 15 0.90 -13.72 18.73
C TYR A 15 0.99 -12.19 18.57
N SER A 16 0.20 -11.43 19.35
CA SER A 16 0.20 -9.96 19.30
C SER A 16 1.50 -9.35 19.83
N ASN A 17 2.11 -9.93 20.85
CA ASN A 17 3.38 -9.46 21.42
C ASN A 17 4.58 -9.76 20.51
N LYS A 18 4.59 -10.92 19.85
CA LYS A 18 5.65 -11.31 18.90
C LYS A 18 5.61 -10.46 17.62
N MET A 19 4.42 -10.02 17.18
CA MET A 19 4.27 -9.09 16.06
C MET A 19 4.70 -7.67 16.43
N ARG A 20 4.37 -7.18 17.62
CA ARG A 20 4.80 -5.85 18.09
C ARG A 20 6.31 -5.74 18.22
N SER A 21 7.01 -6.76 18.72
CA SER A 21 8.47 -6.74 18.85
C SER A 21 9.19 -6.72 17.50
N ARG A 22 8.67 -7.44 16.49
CA ARG A 22 9.21 -7.41 15.13
C ARG A 22 9.01 -6.08 14.41
N TYR A 23 7.97 -5.32 14.79
CA TYR A 23 7.65 -4.02 14.20
C TYR A 23 8.47 -2.89 14.82
N SER A 24 8.82 -2.97 16.12
CA SER A 24 9.57 -1.93 16.83
C SER A 24 11.06 -1.91 16.49
N GLU A 25 11.65 -3.03 16.07
CA GLU A 25 13.08 -3.11 15.77
C GLU A 25 13.49 -2.64 14.36
N LYS A 26 12.53 -2.48 13.43
CA LYS A 26 12.82 -2.14 12.02
C LYS A 26 12.53 -0.70 11.61
N VAL A 27 11.92 0.09 12.48
CA VAL A 27 11.62 1.50 12.19
C VAL A 27 12.54 2.36 13.06
N LYS A 28 13.72 2.70 12.56
CA LYS A 28 14.48 3.84 13.09
C LYS A 28 13.80 5.10 12.57
N PRO A 29 13.29 5.99 13.42
CA PRO A 29 12.76 7.27 12.97
C PRO A 29 13.92 8.16 12.53
N SER A 30 14.15 8.30 11.24
CA SER A 30 14.91 9.41 10.68
C SER A 30 13.99 10.63 10.59
N GLY A 31 13.52 11.08 11.73
CA GLY A 31 12.70 12.28 11.84
C GLY A 31 13.55 13.51 12.02
N LYS A 32 13.83 14.28 10.98
CA LYS A 32 14.12 15.71 11.14
C LYS A 32 12.83 16.40 11.54
N ILE A 33 12.76 16.85 12.78
CA ILE A 33 11.67 17.70 13.27
C ILE A 33 11.88 19.08 12.65
N TYR A 34 11.00 19.46 11.73
CA TYR A 34 10.95 20.82 11.20
C TYR A 34 10.27 21.73 12.22
N THR A 35 11.02 22.67 12.78
CA THR A 35 10.49 23.71 13.68
C THR A 35 9.96 24.91 12.87
N LYS A 36 9.04 25.66 13.46
CA LYS A 36 8.42 26.85 12.82
C LYS A 36 9.39 27.97 12.44
N SER A 37 10.66 27.89 12.81
CA SER A 37 11.72 28.86 12.50
C SER A 37 12.30 28.72 11.09
N ASP A 38 12.13 27.57 10.42
CA ASP A 38 12.74 27.32 9.10
C ASP A 38 11.95 27.93 7.93
N ARG A 39 10.95 28.79 8.21
CA ARG A 39 10.08 29.41 7.19
C ARG A 39 10.47 30.82 6.76
N ARG A 40 11.58 31.37 7.23
CA ARG A 40 12.01 32.68 6.79
C ARG A 40 13.45 32.62 6.34
N GLU A 41 13.60 32.65 5.04
CA GLU A 41 14.74 33.08 4.26
C GLU A 41 14.87 32.27 2.99
N ASN A 42 14.20 32.72 1.94
CA ASN A 42 14.74 32.69 0.59
C ASN A 42 13.81 33.55 -0.30
N ARG A 43 14.08 34.87 -0.21
CA ARG A 43 13.65 35.80 -1.23
C ARG A 43 14.92 36.24 -1.95
N VAL A 44 15.17 35.59 -3.10
CA VAL A 44 16.16 36.14 -4.05
C VAL A 44 15.48 36.31 -5.40
N THR A 45 15.39 37.55 -5.79
CA THR A 45 15.07 38.05 -7.11
C THR A 45 16.20 37.74 -8.08
N GLY A 46 15.85 37.41 -9.32
CA GLY A 46 16.83 37.34 -10.40
C GLY A 46 16.29 36.62 -11.64
N ASP A 47 15.85 37.42 -12.60
CA ASP A 47 15.55 37.01 -13.96
C ASP A 47 16.76 36.31 -14.59
N MET A 48 16.51 35.16 -15.27
CA MET A 48 17.18 34.81 -16.52
C MET A 48 16.52 33.60 -17.19
N LYS A 49 16.13 33.81 -18.42
CA LYS A 49 15.68 32.79 -19.36
C LYS A 49 16.84 31.87 -19.67
N GLU A 50 16.61 30.56 -19.61
CA GLU A 50 17.32 29.58 -20.44
C GLU A 50 16.53 28.29 -20.52
N ASP A 51 16.27 27.85 -21.76
CA ASP A 51 15.67 26.58 -22.12
C ASP A 51 16.59 25.43 -21.71
N SER A 52 16.28 24.80 -20.60
CA SER A 52 16.82 23.49 -20.28
C SER A 52 15.66 22.54 -20.04
N LYS A 53 15.56 21.48 -20.84
CA LYS A 53 14.70 20.33 -20.63
C LYS A 53 15.10 19.69 -19.30
N GLU A 54 14.60 20.25 -18.23
CA GLU A 54 14.77 19.73 -16.89
C GLU A 54 14.08 18.38 -16.81
N ASN A 55 14.88 17.36 -16.59
CA ASN A 55 14.43 16.03 -16.24
C ASN A 55 13.86 16.12 -14.81
N LYS A 56 12.65 16.68 -14.72
CA LYS A 56 11.91 16.88 -13.47
C LYS A 56 11.71 15.51 -12.84
N VAL A 57 12.49 15.19 -11.82
CA VAL A 57 12.27 14.01 -10.98
C VAL A 57 10.81 14.08 -10.54
N LYS A 58 10.00 13.18 -11.07
CA LYS A 58 8.57 13.12 -10.71
C LYS A 58 8.51 12.64 -9.27
N GLU A 59 8.16 13.53 -8.35
CA GLU A 59 7.87 13.13 -6.98
C GLU A 59 6.67 12.19 -6.96
N ALA A 60 6.79 11.11 -6.20
CA ALA A 60 5.69 10.19 -5.96
C ALA A 60 4.57 10.93 -5.22
N ARG A 61 3.36 10.91 -5.78
CA ARG A 61 2.20 11.58 -5.18
C ARG A 61 1.60 10.77 -4.03
N TYR A 62 1.66 9.45 -4.12
CA TYR A 62 1.18 8.51 -3.09
C TYR A 62 2.17 7.37 -2.95
N GLN A 63 2.26 6.85 -1.73
CA GLN A 63 3.02 5.66 -1.39
C GLN A 63 2.10 4.67 -0.70
N GLY A 64 2.50 3.41 -0.68
CA GLY A 64 1.74 2.38 0.02
C GLY A 64 2.41 1.02 -0.01
N GLY A 65 1.80 0.08 0.69
CA GLY A 65 2.33 -1.27 0.78
C GLY A 65 1.49 -2.22 1.60
N CYS A 66 1.99 -3.42 1.80
CA CYS A 66 1.37 -4.41 2.67
C CYS A 66 1.82 -4.22 4.13
N LEU A 67 1.10 -4.85 5.05
CA LEU A 67 1.34 -4.75 6.48
C LEU A 67 2.78 -5.11 6.90
N CYS A 68 3.39 -6.13 6.28
CA CYS A 68 4.75 -6.58 6.62
C CYS A 68 5.87 -5.83 5.87
N GLY A 69 5.53 -4.98 4.90
CA GLY A 69 6.48 -4.22 4.08
C GLY A 69 7.16 -5.00 2.95
N ALA A 70 6.84 -6.29 2.74
CA ALA A 70 7.40 -7.09 1.64
C ALA A 70 6.90 -6.62 0.25
N VAL A 71 5.77 -5.91 0.21
CA VAL A 71 5.27 -5.22 -0.98
C VAL A 71 5.18 -3.74 -0.68
N LYS A 72 5.88 -2.92 -1.49
CA LYS A 72 5.86 -1.44 -1.42
C LYS A 72 5.75 -0.88 -2.83
N PHE A 73 5.06 0.23 -2.96
CA PHE A 73 4.84 0.87 -4.25
C PHE A 73 4.72 2.39 -4.14
N GLU A 74 4.93 3.06 -5.26
CA GLU A 74 4.76 4.49 -5.45
C GLU A 74 3.83 4.78 -6.63
N ILE A 75 3.11 5.90 -6.55
CA ILE A 75 2.16 6.35 -7.54
C ILE A 75 2.45 7.79 -7.89
N TYR A 76 2.67 8.05 -9.18
CA TYR A 76 3.02 9.37 -9.72
C TYR A 76 1.85 10.09 -10.36
N GLY A 77 0.68 9.46 -10.42
CA GLY A 77 -0.53 9.98 -11.04
C GLY A 77 -1.64 10.28 -10.04
N GLN A 78 -2.70 10.88 -10.56
CA GLN A 78 -3.92 11.07 -9.81
C GLN A 78 -4.67 9.74 -9.69
N LEU A 79 -5.08 9.40 -8.49
CA LEU A 79 -5.93 8.26 -8.20
C LEU A 79 -7.39 8.58 -8.56
N ARG A 80 -8.08 7.58 -9.10
CA ARG A 80 -9.54 7.63 -9.28
C ARG A 80 -10.22 7.62 -7.90
N GLN A 81 -11.42 8.17 -7.81
CA GLN A 81 -12.26 8.02 -6.61
C GLN A 81 -12.40 6.55 -6.21
N ILE A 82 -12.46 6.30 -4.90
CA ILE A 82 -12.63 4.96 -4.34
C ILE A 82 -14.01 4.43 -4.74
N ILE A 83 -14.03 3.21 -5.25
CA ILE A 83 -15.26 2.46 -5.53
C ILE A 83 -15.32 1.25 -4.59
N ASN A 84 -16.45 1.10 -3.90
CA ASN A 84 -16.75 -0.05 -3.06
C ASN A 84 -17.41 -1.15 -3.90
N CYS A 85 -16.72 -2.27 -4.06
CA CYS A 85 -17.20 -3.40 -4.82
C CYS A 85 -17.77 -4.48 -3.90
N HIS A 86 -19.08 -4.77 -4.04
CA HIS A 86 -19.82 -5.75 -3.24
C HIS A 86 -20.04 -7.10 -3.93
N CYS A 87 -19.39 -7.37 -5.06
CA CYS A 87 -19.54 -8.65 -5.76
C CYS A 87 -19.06 -9.83 -4.91
N GLY A 88 -19.52 -11.04 -5.24
CA GLY A 88 -19.22 -12.25 -4.48
C GLY A 88 -17.73 -12.54 -4.30
N GLN A 89 -16.90 -12.24 -5.30
CA GLN A 89 -15.45 -12.40 -5.21
C GLN A 89 -14.83 -11.39 -4.24
N CYS A 90 -15.17 -10.10 -4.36
CA CYS A 90 -14.65 -9.05 -3.49
C CYS A 90 -15.04 -9.28 -2.03
N ARG A 91 -16.28 -9.70 -1.78
CA ARG A 91 -16.75 -10.03 -0.44
C ARG A 91 -15.93 -11.13 0.21
N ARG A 92 -15.59 -12.19 -0.54
CA ARG A 92 -14.80 -13.32 -0.03
C ARG A 92 -13.33 -12.99 0.16
N THR A 93 -12.75 -12.13 -0.68
CA THR A 93 -11.32 -11.79 -0.61
C THR A 93 -10.99 -10.68 0.39
N HIS A 94 -11.99 -9.89 0.82
CA HIS A 94 -11.81 -8.74 1.72
C HIS A 94 -12.66 -8.83 2.99
N GLY A 95 -13.46 -9.88 3.14
CA GLY A 95 -14.31 -10.10 4.31
C GLY A 95 -15.66 -9.38 4.27
N HIS A 96 -15.80 -8.27 3.54
CA HIS A 96 -17.06 -7.55 3.35
C HIS A 96 -17.17 -6.97 1.95
N TYR A 97 -16.63 -5.80 1.68
CA TYR A 97 -16.51 -5.20 0.35
C TYR A 97 -15.05 -4.91 0.06
N ALA A 98 -14.72 -4.66 -1.19
CA ALA A 98 -13.40 -4.19 -1.57
C ALA A 98 -13.46 -2.71 -1.96
N ALA A 99 -12.74 -1.87 -1.22
CA ALA A 99 -12.57 -0.46 -1.54
C ALA A 99 -11.33 -0.29 -2.44
N TYR A 100 -11.55 0.06 -3.71
CA TYR A 100 -10.46 0.20 -4.67
C TYR A 100 -10.44 1.58 -5.31
N SER A 101 -9.23 2.17 -5.35
CA SER A 101 -8.89 3.21 -6.30
C SER A 101 -8.20 2.59 -7.52
N SER A 102 -7.84 3.37 -8.53
CA SER A 102 -7.04 2.89 -9.65
C SER A 102 -6.20 4.01 -10.29
N VAL A 103 -5.13 3.59 -10.96
CA VAL A 103 -4.20 4.46 -11.68
C VAL A 103 -3.73 3.74 -12.95
N GLU A 104 -3.23 4.50 -13.92
CA GLU A 104 -2.54 3.92 -15.07
C GLU A 104 -1.24 3.23 -14.65
N LYS A 105 -0.94 2.06 -15.20
CA LYS A 105 0.27 1.29 -14.89
C LYS A 105 1.56 2.06 -15.18
N THR A 106 1.54 2.97 -16.15
CA THR A 106 2.66 3.85 -16.46
C THR A 106 3.00 4.86 -15.36
N LYS A 107 2.06 5.07 -14.44
CA LYS A 107 2.19 5.98 -13.28
C LYS A 107 2.30 5.22 -11.96
N PHE A 108 2.52 3.92 -12.01
CA PHE A 108 2.64 3.03 -10.86
C PHE A 108 3.99 2.32 -10.91
N GLN A 109 4.69 2.27 -9.79
CA GLN A 109 5.99 1.60 -9.67
C GLN A 109 6.05 0.76 -8.39
N PHE A 110 6.53 -0.47 -8.52
CA PHE A 110 6.92 -1.26 -7.35
C PHE A 110 8.29 -0.80 -6.86
N ILE A 111 8.41 -0.56 -5.56
CA ILE A 111 9.68 -0.37 -4.85
C ILE A 111 10.17 -1.72 -4.32
N SER A 112 9.25 -2.57 -3.88
CA SER A 112 9.50 -3.96 -3.50
C SER A 112 8.28 -4.80 -3.81
N ASP A 113 8.47 -5.95 -4.43
CA ASP A 113 7.41 -6.91 -4.77
C ASP A 113 7.74 -8.34 -4.30
N THR A 114 8.72 -8.49 -3.41
CA THR A 114 9.24 -9.79 -2.94
C THR A 114 8.17 -10.68 -2.32
N GLY A 115 7.16 -10.08 -1.69
CA GLY A 115 6.00 -10.79 -1.12
C GLY A 115 4.80 -10.89 -2.05
N LEU A 116 4.84 -10.33 -3.27
CA LEU A 116 3.67 -10.25 -4.13
C LEU A 116 3.38 -11.58 -4.83
N LYS A 117 2.17 -12.07 -4.68
CA LYS A 117 1.61 -13.15 -5.49
C LYS A 117 0.36 -12.71 -6.22
N TRP A 118 0.18 -13.29 -7.41
CA TRP A 118 -1.00 -13.06 -8.23
C TRP A 118 -1.86 -14.32 -8.32
N PHE A 119 -3.13 -14.17 -7.94
CA PHE A 119 -4.17 -15.17 -8.14
C PHE A 119 -5.01 -14.81 -9.36
N ARG A 120 -5.07 -15.72 -10.36
CA ARG A 120 -5.94 -15.55 -11.52
C ARG A 120 -7.38 -15.81 -11.09
N SER A 121 -8.14 -14.77 -10.86
CA SER A 121 -9.51 -14.86 -10.33
C SER A 121 -10.57 -15.11 -11.40
N SER A 122 -10.21 -14.93 -12.68
CA SER A 122 -10.99 -15.28 -13.87
C SER A 122 -10.09 -15.27 -15.11
N ASP A 123 -10.64 -15.61 -16.28
CA ASP A 123 -9.89 -15.50 -17.55
C ASP A 123 -9.48 -14.08 -17.89
N LYS A 124 -10.18 -13.10 -17.34
CA LYS A 124 -10.00 -11.67 -17.63
C LYS A 124 -9.37 -10.88 -16.49
N ALA A 125 -9.12 -11.49 -15.32
CA ALA A 125 -8.67 -10.73 -14.16
C ALA A 125 -7.78 -11.52 -13.21
N ARG A 126 -6.86 -10.81 -12.56
CA ARG A 126 -6.01 -11.31 -11.49
C ARG A 126 -6.03 -10.39 -10.27
N ARG A 127 -5.72 -10.95 -9.11
CA ARG A 127 -5.66 -10.26 -7.81
C ARG A 127 -4.28 -10.41 -7.21
N GLY A 128 -3.68 -9.30 -6.81
CA GLY A 128 -2.40 -9.27 -6.12
C GLY A 128 -2.59 -9.28 -4.61
N PHE A 129 -1.85 -10.12 -3.92
CA PHE A 129 -1.84 -10.20 -2.47
C PHE A 129 -0.43 -10.47 -1.96
N CYS A 130 -0.17 -10.11 -0.72
CA CYS A 130 1.10 -10.44 -0.08
C CYS A 130 1.03 -11.86 0.48
N GLN A 131 1.96 -12.73 0.07
CA GLN A 131 2.02 -14.10 0.57
C GLN A 131 2.49 -14.21 2.02
N GLU A 132 3.21 -13.18 2.53
CA GLU A 132 3.78 -13.19 3.88
C GLU A 132 2.76 -12.76 4.95
N CYS A 133 1.92 -11.74 4.64
CA CYS A 133 0.96 -11.21 5.61
C CYS A 133 -0.50 -11.33 5.17
N GLY A 134 -0.78 -11.87 3.96
CA GLY A 134 -2.13 -12.07 3.45
C GLY A 134 -2.85 -10.81 2.99
N ALA A 135 -2.22 -9.63 3.03
CA ALA A 135 -2.87 -8.39 2.61
C ALA A 135 -3.31 -8.44 1.15
N SER A 136 -4.59 -8.15 0.87
CA SER A 136 -5.12 -7.98 -0.48
C SER A 136 -4.76 -6.59 -0.99
N LEU A 137 -3.93 -6.51 -2.04
CA LEU A 137 -3.36 -5.24 -2.51
C LEU A 137 -3.98 -4.76 -3.82
N PHE A 138 -4.06 -5.66 -4.83
CA PHE A 138 -4.30 -5.23 -6.19
C PHE A 138 -5.42 -6.03 -6.87
N TYR A 139 -6.09 -5.36 -7.80
CA TYR A 139 -6.94 -5.99 -8.81
C TYR A 139 -6.54 -5.46 -10.18
N GLU A 140 -6.38 -6.35 -11.14
CA GLU A 140 -5.99 -6.01 -12.49
C GLU A 140 -6.82 -6.80 -13.51
N ARG A 141 -7.36 -6.12 -14.51
CA ARG A 141 -7.88 -6.78 -15.70
C ARG A 141 -6.74 -6.99 -16.69
N ILE A 142 -6.61 -8.23 -17.16
CA ILE A 142 -5.56 -8.64 -18.08
C ILE A 142 -5.77 -7.87 -19.41
N GLY A 143 -4.71 -7.24 -19.90
CA GLY A 143 -4.74 -6.42 -21.10
C GLY A 143 -5.21 -4.96 -20.91
N GLU A 144 -5.70 -4.57 -19.73
CA GLU A 144 -6.06 -3.17 -19.45
C GLU A 144 -4.87 -2.33 -18.98
N LYS A 145 -4.94 -1.03 -19.25
CA LYS A 145 -3.88 -0.06 -18.91
C LYS A 145 -3.82 0.29 -17.43
N ASN A 146 -4.89 0.00 -16.69
CA ASN A 146 -5.01 0.40 -15.28
C ASN A 146 -4.72 -0.74 -14.33
N ILE A 147 -4.21 -0.39 -13.14
CA ILE A 147 -4.13 -1.24 -11.96
C ILE A 147 -5.00 -0.63 -10.86
N SER A 148 -5.80 -1.46 -10.20
CA SER A 148 -6.59 -1.05 -9.04
C SER A 148 -5.86 -1.41 -7.75
N ILE A 149 -5.84 -0.48 -6.81
CA ILE A 149 -5.15 -0.58 -5.53
C ILE A 149 -6.20 -0.55 -4.42
N ALA A 150 -6.12 -1.48 -3.47
CA ALA A 150 -6.97 -1.47 -2.29
C ALA A 150 -6.67 -0.19 -1.48
N ALA A 151 -7.69 0.61 -1.18
CA ALA A 151 -7.52 1.93 -0.58
C ALA A 151 -6.83 1.89 0.79
N GLY A 152 -7.05 0.83 1.58
CA GLY A 152 -6.38 0.64 2.86
C GLY A 152 -4.88 0.30 2.77
N MET A 153 -4.33 0.17 1.56
CA MET A 153 -2.89 -0.08 1.35
C MET A 153 -2.11 1.20 1.05
N LEU A 154 -2.78 2.35 0.99
CA LEU A 154 -2.14 3.66 0.84
C LEU A 154 -1.73 4.20 2.21
N ASP A 155 -0.52 4.76 2.32
CA ASP A 155 0.04 5.27 3.56
C ASP A 155 -0.59 6.60 3.99
N SER A 156 -1.10 7.38 3.03
CA SER A 156 -1.90 8.56 3.28
C SER A 156 -3.31 8.35 2.75
N THR A 157 -4.30 8.53 3.60
CA THR A 157 -5.69 8.64 3.15
C THR A 157 -5.82 9.92 2.33
N ALA A 158 -6.11 9.71 1.05
CA ALA A 158 -6.45 10.80 0.14
C ALA A 158 -7.76 11.47 0.55
#